data_6db98811fcba632ae4d0f07bb0452828
#
_entry.id   6db98811fcba632ae4d0f07bb0452828
#
_cell.length_a   1.000
_cell.length_b   1.000
_cell.length_c   1.000
_cell.angle_alpha   90.00
_cell.angle_beta   90.00
_cell.angle_gamma   90.00
#
_symmetry.space_group_name_H-M   'P 1'
#
loop_
_entity.id
_entity.type
_entity.pdbx_description
1 polymer ?
#
loop_
_entity_poly.entity_id
_entity_poly.type
_entity_poly.pdbx_seq_one_letter_code
_entity_poly.pdbx_strand_id
1 'polypeptide(L)'
;IPSVSLVLTLGLLGGSPSGAAMISAASDTMSRRQCVFLSALTGTISPMFFLSTLRTWGCSQSICIRLLSAHWIGACFAAFCAWRFESSYKIGSNPTVRKDLQMASPIADSVQAVLGVGGCIVFFSVVASCISCVFSFPSEWSRASFQAMLEIAGGIHALSLTDTITFQTAVCMAGLMGFGGISILTQNHLFLESCGIAKKQLFVFAFLRAVGSTFSMALLLQFM
;
A
#
# COMPACT_ATOMS: atom_id res chain seq x y z
N ILE A 1 14.52 -20.95 -0.83
CA ILE A 1 13.80 -20.11 0.15
C ILE A 1 14.29 -18.68 -0.04
N PRO A 2 13.42 -17.71 -0.33
CA PRO A 2 13.85 -16.34 -0.53
C PRO A 2 14.49 -15.78 0.74
N SER A 3 15.65 -15.15 0.61
CA SER A 3 16.29 -14.46 1.71
C SER A 3 15.51 -13.18 2.08
N VAL A 4 15.63 -12.69 3.32
CA VAL A 4 15.00 -11.43 3.76
C VAL A 4 15.34 -10.27 2.83
N SER A 5 16.58 -10.22 2.30
CA SER A 5 17.01 -9.20 1.34
C SER A 5 16.25 -9.30 0.00
N LEU A 6 15.99 -10.50 -0.50
CA LEU A 6 15.22 -10.69 -1.71
C LEU A 6 13.76 -10.25 -1.55
N VAL A 7 13.13 -10.63 -0.42
CA VAL A 7 11.76 -10.18 -0.07
C VAL A 7 11.71 -8.66 0.02
N LEU A 8 12.70 -8.04 0.66
CA LEU A 8 12.80 -6.58 0.77
C LEU A 8 12.92 -5.92 -0.61
N THR A 9 13.89 -6.35 -1.42
CA THR A 9 14.16 -5.72 -2.73
C THR A 9 12.97 -5.84 -3.67
N LEU A 10 12.44 -7.06 -3.84
CA LEU A 10 11.31 -7.29 -4.74
C LEU A 10 10.00 -6.71 -4.18
N GLY A 11 9.83 -6.69 -2.86
CA GLY A 11 8.68 -6.08 -2.22
C GLY A 11 8.66 -4.56 -2.37
N LEU A 12 9.82 -3.88 -2.28
CA LEU A 12 9.91 -2.44 -2.51
C LEU A 12 9.72 -2.06 -3.98
N LEU A 13 10.25 -2.86 -4.91
CA LEU A 13 10.10 -2.61 -6.35
C LEU A 13 8.68 -2.93 -6.84
N GLY A 14 8.14 -4.06 -6.41
CA GLY A 14 6.80 -4.49 -6.81
C GLY A 14 5.68 -3.79 -6.07
N GLY A 15 5.94 -3.35 -4.85
CA GLY A 15 4.93 -2.76 -3.98
C GLY A 15 3.88 -3.76 -3.51
N SER A 16 2.73 -3.24 -3.10
CA SER A 16 1.57 -4.06 -2.72
C SER A 16 0.82 -4.58 -3.96
N PRO A 17 0.33 -5.82 -3.94
CA PRO A 17 0.42 -6.82 -2.88
C PRO A 17 1.61 -7.79 -3.02
N SER A 18 2.49 -7.61 -4.01
CA SER A 18 3.60 -8.55 -4.26
C SER A 18 4.52 -8.70 -3.04
N GLY A 19 4.80 -7.60 -2.33
CA GLY A 19 5.56 -7.64 -1.07
C GLY A 19 4.89 -8.53 -0.03
N ALA A 20 3.58 -8.40 0.15
CA ALA A 20 2.80 -9.22 1.08
C ALA A 20 2.82 -10.71 0.71
N ALA A 21 2.67 -11.03 -0.58
CA ALA A 21 2.74 -12.40 -1.09
C ALA A 21 4.12 -13.04 -0.82
N MET A 22 5.21 -12.28 -1.05
CA MET A 22 6.56 -12.76 -0.80
C MET A 22 6.85 -12.97 0.69
N ILE A 23 6.35 -12.09 1.57
CA ILE A 23 6.46 -12.26 3.03
C ILE A 23 5.74 -13.54 3.44
N SER A 24 4.52 -13.76 2.93
CA SER A 24 3.77 -14.99 3.19
C SER A 24 4.55 -16.23 2.77
N ALA A 25 5.10 -16.24 1.56
CA ALA A 25 5.87 -17.37 1.01
C ALA A 25 7.16 -17.65 1.80
N ALA A 26 7.77 -16.63 2.42
CA ALA A 26 9.03 -16.75 3.18
C ALA A 26 8.83 -16.80 4.71
N SER A 27 7.59 -16.76 5.19
CA SER A 27 7.27 -16.60 6.62
C SER A 27 7.86 -17.67 7.53
N ASP A 28 8.02 -18.91 7.05
CA ASP A 28 8.60 -20.02 7.85
C ASP A 28 10.08 -19.80 8.20
N THR A 29 10.77 -18.96 7.44
CA THR A 29 12.21 -18.67 7.61
C THR A 29 12.47 -17.37 8.33
N MET A 30 11.40 -16.61 8.63
CA MET A 30 11.48 -15.28 9.23
C MET A 30 10.86 -15.27 10.64
N SER A 31 11.39 -14.41 11.51
CA SER A 31 10.74 -14.11 12.77
C SER A 31 9.50 -13.25 12.54
N ARG A 32 8.53 -13.30 13.47
CA ARG A 32 7.35 -12.43 13.44
C ARG A 32 7.74 -10.96 13.30
N ARG A 33 8.75 -10.52 14.03
CA ARG A 33 9.26 -9.16 13.98
C ARG A 33 9.76 -8.76 12.59
N GLN A 34 10.41 -9.68 11.87
CA GLN A 34 10.81 -9.46 10.46
C GLN A 34 9.61 -9.39 9.54
N CYS A 35 8.62 -10.28 9.68
CA CYS A 35 7.40 -10.24 8.87
C CYS A 35 6.64 -8.93 9.08
N VAL A 36 6.49 -8.48 10.33
CA VAL A 36 5.81 -7.23 10.69
C VAL A 36 6.57 -6.02 10.16
N PHE A 37 7.89 -5.97 10.32
CA PHE A 37 8.74 -4.93 9.76
C PHE A 37 8.61 -4.83 8.24
N LEU A 38 8.77 -5.97 7.56
CA LEU A 38 8.67 -6.03 6.10
C LEU A 38 7.27 -5.65 5.60
N SER A 39 6.21 -6.09 6.28
CA SER A 39 4.83 -5.74 5.88
C SER A 39 4.55 -4.24 6.02
N ALA A 40 5.12 -3.59 7.05
CA ALA A 40 5.02 -2.14 7.20
C ALA A 40 5.81 -1.39 6.12
N LEU A 41 6.97 -1.93 5.72
CA LEU A 41 7.87 -1.30 4.74
C LEU A 41 7.44 -1.54 3.29
N THR A 42 7.03 -2.76 2.93
CA THR A 42 6.70 -3.14 1.55
C THR A 42 5.22 -3.07 1.20
N GLY A 43 4.34 -2.81 2.19
CA GLY A 43 2.91 -2.57 1.94
C GLY A 43 2.66 -1.21 1.26
N THR A 44 3.51 -0.82 0.32
CA THR A 44 3.58 0.47 -0.36
C THR A 44 3.12 0.37 -1.80
N ILE A 45 2.83 1.50 -2.43
CA ILE A 45 2.60 1.60 -3.86
C ILE A 45 3.96 1.46 -4.59
N SER A 46 3.97 0.78 -5.74
CA SER A 46 5.21 0.56 -6.49
C SER A 46 5.82 1.87 -7.00
N PRO A 47 7.17 1.98 -7.09
CA PRO A 47 7.84 3.15 -7.69
C PRO A 47 7.38 3.45 -9.12
N MET A 48 7.02 2.41 -9.89
CA MET A 48 6.53 2.57 -11.27
C MET A 48 5.24 3.37 -11.32
N PHE A 49 4.36 3.25 -10.32
CA PHE A 49 3.16 4.07 -10.24
C PHE A 49 3.50 5.57 -10.19
N PHE A 50 4.48 5.95 -9.39
CA PHE A 50 4.91 7.34 -9.25
C PHE A 50 5.63 7.85 -10.50
N LEU A 51 6.51 7.04 -11.08
CA LEU A 51 7.39 7.48 -12.17
C LEU A 51 6.75 7.34 -13.56
N SER A 52 5.75 6.49 -13.70
CA SER A 52 5.05 6.26 -14.96
C SER A 52 3.60 6.74 -14.89
N THR A 53 2.77 6.13 -14.06
CA THR A 53 1.32 6.36 -14.05
C THR A 53 0.96 7.81 -13.71
N LEU A 54 1.54 8.41 -12.67
CA LEU A 54 1.30 9.83 -12.35
C LEU A 54 1.76 10.76 -13.47
N ARG A 55 2.82 10.41 -14.18
CA ARG A 55 3.29 11.17 -15.34
C ARG A 55 2.27 11.17 -16.48
N THR A 56 1.68 10.02 -16.78
CA THR A 56 0.63 9.93 -17.82
C THR A 56 -0.62 10.71 -17.43
N TRP A 57 -0.85 10.95 -16.14
CA TRP A 57 -1.95 11.77 -15.63
C TRP A 57 -1.60 13.25 -15.51
N GLY A 58 -0.48 13.69 -16.09
CA GLY A 58 -0.10 15.10 -16.18
C GLY A 58 0.72 15.64 -15.01
N CYS A 59 1.07 14.82 -14.00
CA CYS A 59 1.93 15.27 -12.92
C CYS A 59 3.34 15.58 -13.42
N SER A 60 3.94 16.69 -12.97
CA SER A 60 5.32 17.03 -13.31
C SER A 60 6.30 16.02 -12.72
N GLN A 61 7.46 15.82 -13.37
CA GLN A 61 8.49 14.90 -12.87
C GLN A 61 8.96 15.26 -11.45
N SER A 62 9.08 16.53 -11.15
CA SER A 62 9.47 17.02 -9.82
C SER A 62 8.47 16.58 -8.75
N ILE A 63 7.18 16.73 -9.00
CA ILE A 63 6.13 16.27 -8.08
C ILE A 63 6.14 14.75 -7.93
N CYS A 64 6.30 13.99 -9.00
CA CYS A 64 6.36 12.53 -8.93
C CYS A 64 7.54 12.04 -8.07
N ILE A 65 8.73 12.62 -8.22
CA ILE A 65 9.91 12.26 -7.43
C ILE A 65 9.70 12.63 -5.96
N ARG A 66 9.13 13.78 -5.65
CA ARG A 66 8.83 14.19 -4.26
C ARG A 66 7.79 13.30 -3.61
N LEU A 67 6.71 12.97 -4.33
CA LEU A 67 5.70 12.02 -3.84
C LEU A 67 6.32 10.66 -3.54
N LEU A 68 7.16 10.13 -4.43
CA LEU A 68 7.88 8.88 -4.22
C LEU A 68 8.81 8.96 -3.01
N SER A 69 9.58 10.04 -2.88
CA SER A 69 10.49 10.24 -1.73
C SER A 69 9.72 10.33 -0.42
N ALA A 70 8.66 11.13 -0.38
CA ALA A 70 7.79 11.26 0.79
C ALA A 70 7.15 9.92 1.16
N HIS A 71 6.71 9.15 0.16
CA HIS A 71 6.11 7.83 0.34
C HIS A 71 7.09 6.83 0.97
N TRP A 72 8.34 6.80 0.51
CA TRP A 72 9.38 5.94 1.09
C TRP A 72 9.80 6.37 2.49
N ILE A 73 9.91 7.68 2.76
CA ILE A 73 10.17 8.17 4.11
C ILE A 73 9.04 7.75 5.06
N GLY A 74 7.78 7.87 4.63
CA GLY A 74 6.63 7.40 5.39
C GLY A 74 6.65 5.88 5.64
N ALA A 75 7.07 5.09 4.64
CA ALA A 75 7.21 3.64 4.77
C ALA A 75 8.31 3.26 5.77
N CYS A 76 9.47 3.93 5.70
CA CYS A 76 10.56 3.74 6.67
C CYS A 76 10.14 4.12 8.09
N PHE A 77 9.39 5.21 8.25
CA PHE A 77 8.85 5.62 9.55
C PHE A 77 7.90 4.56 10.12
N ALA A 78 6.95 4.06 9.32
CA ALA A 78 6.03 3.01 9.76
C ALA A 78 6.77 1.71 10.11
N ALA A 79 7.76 1.32 9.31
CA ALA A 79 8.58 0.15 9.55
C ALA A 79 9.44 0.27 10.83
N PHE A 80 9.99 1.45 11.09
CA PHE A 80 10.72 1.73 12.33
C PHE A 80 9.82 1.59 13.56
N CYS A 81 8.61 2.18 13.52
CA CYS A 81 7.61 2.02 14.58
C CYS A 81 7.21 0.55 14.76
N ALA A 82 6.94 -0.14 13.67
CA ALA A 82 6.60 -1.56 13.69
C ALA A 82 7.71 -2.41 14.34
N TRP A 83 8.96 -2.16 13.97
CA TRP A 83 10.12 -2.82 14.56
C TRP A 83 10.29 -2.53 16.06
N ARG A 84 10.04 -1.28 16.46
CA ARG A 84 10.26 -0.83 17.85
C ARG A 84 9.24 -1.40 18.82
N PHE A 85 8.00 -1.60 18.37
CA PHE A 85 6.89 -2.01 19.24
C PHE A 85 6.52 -3.49 19.14
N GLU A 86 7.02 -4.21 18.13
CA GLU A 86 6.74 -5.65 18.01
C GLU A 86 7.73 -6.48 18.83
N SER A 87 7.19 -7.44 19.58
CA SER A 87 8.02 -8.39 20.34
C SER A 87 8.67 -9.43 19.42
N SER A 88 9.90 -9.82 19.76
CA SER A 88 10.71 -10.78 18.98
C SER A 88 10.31 -12.23 19.32
N TYR A 89 9.12 -12.61 18.90
CA TYR A 89 8.57 -13.93 19.17
C TYR A 89 8.45 -14.69 17.83
N LYS A 90 8.83 -15.95 17.83
CA LYS A 90 8.68 -16.79 16.63
C LYS A 90 7.20 -17.03 16.35
N ILE A 91 6.79 -16.87 15.11
CA ILE A 91 5.46 -17.29 14.67
C ILE A 91 5.40 -18.79 14.94
N GLY A 92 4.56 -19.20 15.91
CA GLY A 92 4.24 -20.61 16.07
C GLY A 92 3.62 -21.07 14.73
N SER A 93 4.22 -22.07 14.12
CA SER A 93 3.65 -22.71 12.96
C SER A 93 2.27 -23.24 13.36
N ASN A 94 1.21 -22.51 13.00
CA ASN A 94 -0.14 -23.02 13.10
C ASN A 94 -0.35 -23.89 11.85
N PRO A 95 -0.25 -25.23 11.98
CA PRO A 95 -0.27 -26.12 10.80
C PRO A 95 -1.63 -26.19 10.11
N THR A 96 -2.65 -25.53 10.66
CA THR A 96 -4.04 -25.67 10.22
C THR A 96 -4.42 -24.83 9.00
N VAL A 97 -3.69 -23.77 8.67
CA VAL A 97 -4.05 -22.88 7.54
C VAL A 97 -3.31 -23.26 6.23
N ARG A 98 -2.28 -24.11 6.32
CA ARG A 98 -1.41 -24.44 5.17
C ARG A 98 -1.72 -25.76 4.46
N LYS A 99 -2.71 -26.53 4.91
CA LYS A 99 -2.92 -27.89 4.40
C LYS A 99 -3.66 -28.00 3.07
N ASP A 100 -4.27 -26.95 2.57
CA ASP A 100 -5.08 -27.01 1.35
C ASP A 100 -4.47 -26.29 0.13
N LEU A 101 -3.32 -25.64 0.27
CA LEU A 101 -2.50 -25.25 -0.87
C LEU A 101 -1.65 -26.45 -1.30
N GLN A 102 -2.30 -27.53 -1.72
CA GLN A 102 -1.68 -28.48 -2.67
C GLN A 102 -1.25 -27.61 -3.83
N MET A 103 0.06 -27.59 -4.11
CA MET A 103 0.67 -26.83 -5.18
C MET A 103 -0.07 -27.09 -6.50
N ALA A 104 -1.14 -26.35 -6.74
CA ALA A 104 -1.59 -26.07 -8.07
C ALA A 104 -0.41 -25.44 -8.82
N SER A 105 -0.35 -25.56 -10.12
CA SER A 105 0.82 -25.09 -10.88
C SER A 105 1.12 -23.64 -10.48
N PRO A 106 2.40 -23.19 -10.37
CA PRO A 106 2.76 -21.81 -10.02
C PRO A 106 2.07 -20.76 -10.90
N ILE A 107 1.67 -21.15 -12.10
CA ILE A 107 0.90 -20.33 -13.03
C ILE A 107 -0.52 -20.13 -12.51
N ALA A 108 -1.21 -21.19 -12.06
CA ALA A 108 -2.57 -21.10 -11.54
C ALA A 108 -2.62 -20.23 -10.28
N ASP A 109 -1.66 -20.37 -9.36
CA ASP A 109 -1.54 -19.56 -8.15
C ASP A 109 -1.30 -18.09 -8.49
N SER A 110 -0.46 -17.81 -9.49
CA SER A 110 -0.20 -16.44 -9.96
C SER A 110 -1.45 -15.83 -10.59
N VAL A 111 -2.18 -16.57 -11.42
CA VAL A 111 -3.45 -16.12 -12.03
C VAL A 111 -4.48 -15.81 -10.94
N GLN A 112 -4.64 -16.69 -9.95
CA GLN A 112 -5.58 -16.48 -8.87
C GLN A 112 -5.22 -15.27 -8.02
N ALA A 113 -3.92 -15.03 -7.75
CA ALA A 113 -3.45 -13.84 -7.06
C ALA A 113 -3.79 -12.56 -7.85
N VAL A 114 -3.54 -12.53 -9.15
CA VAL A 114 -3.86 -11.38 -10.02
C VAL A 114 -5.37 -11.14 -10.08
N LEU A 115 -6.18 -12.18 -10.21
CA LEU A 115 -7.65 -12.05 -10.18
C LEU A 115 -8.16 -11.55 -8.84
N GLY A 116 -7.59 -11.99 -7.72
CA GLY A 116 -7.93 -11.50 -6.39
C GLY A 116 -7.63 -10.02 -6.21
N VAL A 117 -6.46 -9.58 -6.66
CA VAL A 117 -6.05 -8.17 -6.66
C VAL A 117 -6.96 -7.32 -7.55
N GLY A 118 -7.16 -7.74 -8.80
CA GLY A 118 -8.04 -7.06 -9.75
C GLY A 118 -9.48 -6.99 -9.23
N GLY A 119 -9.98 -8.07 -8.64
CA GLY A 119 -11.29 -8.12 -8.00
C GLY A 119 -11.44 -7.11 -6.87
N CYS A 120 -10.43 -6.96 -6.00
CA CYS A 120 -10.44 -5.93 -4.96
C CYS A 120 -10.48 -4.51 -5.54
N ILE A 121 -9.67 -4.23 -6.55
CA ILE A 121 -9.66 -2.90 -7.21
C ILE A 121 -11.05 -2.59 -7.78
N VAL A 122 -11.61 -3.49 -8.58
CA VAL A 122 -12.93 -3.31 -9.20
C VAL A 122 -14.02 -3.16 -8.15
N PHE A 123 -14.04 -4.01 -7.13
CA PHE A 123 -15.03 -3.94 -6.05
C PHE A 123 -15.01 -2.59 -5.34
N PHE A 124 -13.85 -2.12 -4.90
CA PHE A 124 -13.75 -0.85 -4.18
C PHE A 124 -13.99 0.36 -5.09
N SER A 125 -13.65 0.28 -6.39
CA SER A 125 -13.99 1.31 -7.37
C SER A 125 -15.50 1.42 -7.56
N VAL A 126 -16.21 0.29 -7.68
CA VAL A 126 -17.68 0.27 -7.79
C VAL A 126 -18.31 0.82 -6.51
N VAL A 127 -17.86 0.38 -5.34
CA VAL A 127 -18.36 0.89 -4.05
C VAL A 127 -18.16 2.40 -3.94
N ALA A 128 -16.97 2.91 -4.30
CA ALA A 128 -16.67 4.35 -4.29
C ALA A 128 -17.60 5.12 -5.23
N SER A 129 -17.84 4.58 -6.42
CA SER A 129 -18.76 5.18 -7.41
C SER A 129 -20.20 5.19 -6.91
N CYS A 130 -20.70 4.08 -6.38
CA CYS A 130 -22.05 3.99 -5.81
C CYS A 130 -22.25 5.00 -4.68
N ILE A 131 -21.29 5.10 -3.74
CA ILE A 131 -21.37 6.08 -2.65
C ILE A 131 -21.36 7.50 -3.21
N SER A 132 -20.52 7.78 -4.22
CA SER A 132 -20.43 9.10 -4.86
C SER A 132 -21.72 9.49 -5.63
N CYS A 133 -22.53 8.52 -6.06
CA CYS A 133 -23.83 8.78 -6.66
C CYS A 133 -24.92 9.10 -5.63
N VAL A 134 -24.81 8.53 -4.40
CA VAL A 134 -25.82 8.71 -3.36
C VAL A 134 -25.54 9.93 -2.50
N PHE A 135 -24.28 10.21 -2.21
CA PHE A 135 -23.89 11.32 -1.35
C PHE A 135 -23.36 12.50 -2.17
N SER A 136 -23.88 13.69 -1.87
CA SER A 136 -23.35 14.95 -2.43
C SER A 136 -22.09 15.35 -1.67
N PHE A 137 -20.99 15.53 -2.41
CA PHE A 137 -19.73 16.02 -1.86
C PHE A 137 -19.64 17.55 -2.05
N PRO A 138 -19.06 18.28 -1.08
CA PRO A 138 -18.94 19.73 -1.15
C PRO A 138 -18.10 20.22 -2.33
N SER A 139 -17.18 19.39 -2.84
CA SER A 139 -16.31 19.70 -3.97
C SER A 139 -15.84 18.42 -4.66
N GLU A 140 -15.38 18.53 -5.91
CA GLU A 140 -14.72 17.46 -6.64
C GLU A 140 -13.46 16.97 -5.92
N TRP A 141 -12.73 17.88 -5.26
CA TRP A 141 -11.56 17.54 -4.46
C TRP A 141 -11.91 16.61 -3.28
N SER A 142 -13.01 16.90 -2.55
CA SER A 142 -13.46 16.06 -1.43
C SER A 142 -13.96 14.70 -1.92
N ARG A 143 -14.63 14.66 -3.05
CA ARG A 143 -15.09 13.43 -3.69
C ARG A 143 -13.90 12.55 -4.12
N ALA A 144 -12.92 13.13 -4.79
CA ALA A 144 -11.72 12.43 -5.23
C ALA A 144 -10.88 11.92 -4.04
N SER A 145 -10.76 12.69 -2.96
CA SER A 145 -10.07 12.29 -1.75
C SER A 145 -10.77 11.12 -1.05
N PHE A 146 -12.09 11.15 -0.98
CA PHE A 146 -12.89 10.03 -0.46
C PHE A 146 -12.71 8.76 -1.32
N GLN A 147 -12.75 8.90 -2.63
CA GLN A 147 -12.53 7.80 -3.56
C GLN A 147 -11.13 7.20 -3.36
N ALA A 148 -10.08 8.02 -3.18
CA ALA A 148 -8.71 7.56 -2.91
C ALA A 148 -8.58 6.79 -1.59
N MET A 149 -9.40 7.08 -0.57
CA MET A 149 -9.45 6.31 0.67
C MET A 149 -9.99 4.88 0.47
N LEU A 150 -10.86 4.68 -0.50
CA LEU A 150 -11.40 3.36 -0.84
C LEU A 150 -10.52 2.66 -1.87
N GLU A 151 -10.26 3.32 -3.00
CA GLU A 151 -9.44 2.81 -4.10
C GLU A 151 -8.48 3.91 -4.58
N ILE A 152 -7.18 3.68 -4.37
CA ILE A 152 -6.17 4.71 -4.47
C ILE A 152 -5.94 5.20 -5.90
N ALA A 153 -5.94 4.32 -6.90
CA ALA A 153 -5.60 4.70 -8.26
C ALA A 153 -6.63 5.64 -8.87
N GLY A 154 -7.91 5.28 -8.81
CA GLY A 154 -9.00 6.12 -9.31
C GLY A 154 -9.13 7.45 -8.57
N GLY A 155 -8.96 7.43 -7.25
CA GLY A 155 -9.02 8.66 -6.45
C GLY A 155 -7.85 9.61 -6.72
N ILE A 156 -6.63 9.11 -6.82
CA ILE A 156 -5.45 9.94 -7.17
C ILE A 156 -5.54 10.44 -8.60
N HIS A 157 -6.06 9.64 -9.54
CA HIS A 157 -6.33 10.12 -10.90
C HIS A 157 -7.32 11.28 -10.87
N ALA A 158 -8.45 11.15 -10.17
CA ALA A 158 -9.42 12.23 -10.05
C ALA A 158 -8.82 13.49 -9.40
N LEU A 159 -7.96 13.34 -8.37
CA LEU A 159 -7.24 14.47 -7.78
C LEU A 159 -6.26 15.13 -8.75
N SER A 160 -5.60 14.37 -9.63
CA SER A 160 -4.66 14.91 -10.60
C SER A 160 -5.35 15.74 -11.71
N LEU A 161 -6.64 15.54 -11.91
CA LEU A 161 -7.46 16.27 -12.88
C LEU A 161 -8.08 17.56 -12.31
N THR A 162 -8.06 17.74 -10.99
CA THR A 162 -8.50 18.98 -10.35
C THR A 162 -7.40 20.02 -10.48
N ASP A 163 -7.55 21.02 -11.34
CA ASP A 163 -6.64 22.16 -11.53
C ASP A 163 -5.11 21.88 -11.38
N THR A 164 -4.29 22.92 -11.35
CA THR A 164 -2.85 22.77 -11.05
C THR A 164 -2.63 22.17 -9.66
N ILE A 165 -1.74 21.17 -9.56
CA ILE A 165 -1.39 20.53 -8.27
C ILE A 165 -0.82 21.58 -7.33
N THR A 166 -1.68 22.06 -6.44
CA THR A 166 -1.31 23.01 -5.40
C THR A 166 -0.51 22.32 -4.26
N PHE A 167 0.09 23.12 -3.38
CA PHE A 167 0.72 22.60 -2.15
C PHE A 167 -0.23 21.68 -1.38
N GLN A 168 -1.48 22.11 -1.17
CA GLN A 168 -2.47 21.33 -0.42
C GLN A 168 -2.81 20.02 -1.12
N THR A 169 -3.00 20.05 -2.45
CA THR A 169 -3.28 18.84 -3.23
C THR A 169 -2.12 17.85 -3.17
N ALA A 170 -0.87 18.32 -3.31
CA ALA A 170 0.31 17.46 -3.27
C ALA A 170 0.50 16.80 -1.88
N VAL A 171 0.29 17.55 -0.80
CA VAL A 171 0.37 17.03 0.57
C VAL A 171 -0.75 16.03 0.85
N CYS A 172 -1.97 16.31 0.39
CA CYS A 172 -3.09 15.37 0.49
C CYS A 172 -2.82 14.09 -0.30
N MET A 173 -2.35 14.18 -1.55
CA MET A 173 -1.97 13.02 -2.36
C MET A 173 -0.92 12.17 -1.64
N ALA A 174 0.10 12.78 -1.06
CA ALA A 174 1.14 12.06 -0.30
C ALA A 174 0.55 11.27 0.88
N GLY A 175 -0.36 11.87 1.64
CA GLY A 175 -1.05 11.22 2.74
C GLY A 175 -1.94 10.05 2.29
N LEU A 176 -2.77 10.27 1.27
CA LEU A 176 -3.64 9.24 0.71
C LEU A 176 -2.84 8.08 0.10
N MET A 177 -1.77 8.37 -0.63
CA MET A 177 -0.87 7.35 -1.18
C MET A 177 -0.12 6.60 -0.07
N GLY A 178 0.28 7.28 1.01
CA GLY A 178 0.85 6.66 2.21
C GLY A 178 -0.12 5.71 2.89
N PHE A 179 -1.41 6.07 2.95
CA PHE A 179 -2.48 5.20 3.44
C PHE A 179 -2.72 4.00 2.51
N GLY A 180 -2.72 4.23 1.20
CA GLY A 180 -2.86 3.21 0.17
C GLY A 180 -4.31 2.81 -0.15
N GLY A 181 -5.29 3.29 0.60
CA GLY A 181 -6.71 2.92 0.45
C GLY A 181 -7.07 1.57 1.05
N ILE A 182 -8.37 1.38 1.28
CA ILE A 182 -8.93 0.14 1.87
C ILE A 182 -8.71 -1.05 0.92
N SER A 183 -8.71 -0.82 -0.39
CA SER A 183 -8.43 -1.83 -1.41
C SER A 183 -7.06 -2.48 -1.19
N ILE A 184 -5.98 -1.69 -1.06
CA ILE A 184 -4.62 -2.20 -0.80
C ILE A 184 -4.54 -2.90 0.57
N LEU A 185 -5.18 -2.36 1.61
CA LEU A 185 -5.21 -3.01 2.92
C LEU A 185 -5.84 -4.41 2.85
N THR A 186 -6.94 -4.54 2.12
CA THR A 186 -7.62 -5.82 1.91
C THR A 186 -6.75 -6.79 1.13
N GLN A 187 -6.11 -6.34 0.04
CA GLN A 187 -5.19 -7.15 -0.75
C GLN A 187 -4.01 -7.67 0.10
N ASN A 188 -3.38 -6.80 0.89
CA ASN A 188 -2.27 -7.21 1.76
C ASN A 188 -2.73 -8.21 2.83
N HIS A 189 -3.93 -8.02 3.38
CA HIS A 189 -4.46 -8.93 4.38
C HIS A 189 -4.65 -10.34 3.85
N LEU A 190 -5.11 -10.51 2.61
CA LEU A 190 -5.29 -11.83 1.98
C LEU A 190 -4.02 -12.69 2.04
N PHE A 191 -2.84 -12.08 1.93
CA PHE A 191 -1.56 -12.78 2.00
C PHE A 191 -0.99 -12.87 3.42
N LEU A 192 -1.17 -11.81 4.23
CA LEU A 192 -0.49 -11.67 5.53
C LEU A 192 -1.27 -12.29 6.70
N GLU A 193 -2.52 -12.69 6.49
CA GLU A 193 -3.31 -13.40 7.50
C GLU A 193 -2.62 -14.70 7.93
N SER A 194 -2.07 -15.45 6.97
CA SER A 194 -1.29 -16.67 7.22
C SER A 194 -0.05 -16.44 8.10
N CYS A 195 0.49 -15.22 8.11
CA CYS A 195 1.63 -14.81 8.94
C CYS A 195 1.19 -14.32 10.33
N GLY A 196 -0.10 -14.40 10.67
CA GLY A 196 -0.66 -13.93 11.93
C GLY A 196 -0.68 -12.39 12.06
N ILE A 197 -0.58 -11.64 10.94
CA ILE A 197 -0.66 -10.18 10.93
C ILE A 197 -2.12 -9.76 10.84
N ALA A 198 -2.63 -9.13 11.91
CA ALA A 198 -4.02 -8.75 12.01
C ALA A 198 -4.36 -7.52 11.15
N LYS A 199 -5.62 -7.41 10.70
CA LYS A 199 -6.15 -6.22 9.97
C LYS A 199 -5.85 -4.91 10.69
N LYS A 200 -5.97 -4.90 12.03
CA LYS A 200 -5.67 -3.71 12.84
C LYS A 200 -4.21 -3.26 12.72
N GLN A 201 -3.26 -4.20 12.66
CA GLN A 201 -1.84 -3.89 12.47
C GLN A 201 -1.59 -3.27 11.10
N LEU A 202 -2.19 -3.84 10.04
CA LEU A 202 -2.08 -3.28 8.68
C LEU A 202 -2.67 -1.86 8.59
N PHE A 203 -3.80 -1.63 9.26
CA PHE A 203 -4.40 -0.30 9.35
C PHE A 203 -3.47 0.70 10.07
N VAL A 204 -2.87 0.30 11.20
CA VAL A 204 -1.92 1.14 11.93
C VAL A 204 -0.70 1.46 11.06
N PHE A 205 -0.16 0.48 10.33
CA PHE A 205 0.97 0.72 9.42
C PHE A 205 0.61 1.68 8.29
N ALA A 206 -0.56 1.53 7.69
CA ALA A 206 -1.07 2.45 6.68
C ALA A 206 -1.23 3.86 7.23
N PHE A 207 -1.79 4.00 8.42
CA PHE A 207 -1.94 5.29 9.08
C PHE A 207 -0.58 5.95 9.38
N LEU A 208 0.39 5.20 9.91
CA LEU A 208 1.74 5.71 10.17
C LEU A 208 2.45 6.12 8.87
N ARG A 209 2.29 5.34 7.79
CA ARG A 209 2.80 5.72 6.46
C ARG A 209 2.15 7.02 5.98
N ALA A 210 0.83 7.13 6.11
CA ALA A 210 0.11 8.35 5.72
C ALA A 210 0.65 9.59 6.45
N VAL A 211 0.77 9.52 7.78
CA VAL A 211 1.31 10.63 8.60
C VAL A 211 2.74 10.97 8.17
N GLY A 212 3.61 9.95 8.06
CA GLY A 212 5.00 10.15 7.65
C GLY A 212 5.12 10.74 6.24
N SER A 213 4.33 10.26 5.29
CA SER A 213 4.33 10.77 3.90
C SER A 213 3.80 12.20 3.82
N THR A 214 2.70 12.51 4.53
CA THR A 214 2.13 13.86 4.58
C THR A 214 3.14 14.87 5.12
N PHE A 215 3.76 14.56 6.27
CA PHE A 215 4.75 15.43 6.89
C PHE A 215 5.99 15.62 6.01
N SER A 216 6.50 14.52 5.44
CA SER A 216 7.66 14.57 4.55
C SER A 216 7.39 15.38 3.29
N MET A 217 6.20 15.24 2.69
CA MET A 217 5.83 16.02 1.51
C MET A 217 5.71 17.52 1.82
N ALA A 218 5.11 17.86 2.95
CA ALA A 218 5.01 19.25 3.38
C ALA A 218 6.40 19.88 3.55
N LEU A 219 7.36 19.15 4.11
CA LEU A 219 8.75 19.62 4.22
C LEU A 219 9.41 19.74 2.85
N LEU A 220 9.33 18.71 1.99
CA LEU A 220 9.95 18.71 0.67
C LEU A 220 9.44 19.83 -0.25
N LEU A 221 8.25 20.38 0.00
CA LEU A 221 7.69 21.49 -0.77
C LEU A 221 8.10 22.86 -0.21
N GLN A 222 8.52 22.95 1.06
CA GLN A 222 8.99 24.23 1.65
C GLN A 222 10.41 24.60 1.22
N PHE A 223 11.21 23.63 0.79
CA PHE A 223 12.59 23.86 0.33
C PHE A 223 12.68 24.18 -1.18
N MET A 224 11.63 24.76 -1.74
CA MET A 224 11.59 25.39 -3.06
C MET A 224 11.57 26.90 -2.92
#